data_10a8f01ccd64049f1028445ed63eb135
#
_entry.id   10a8f01ccd64049f1028445ed63eb135
#
_cell.length_a   1.000
_cell.length_b   1.000
_cell.length_c   1.000
_cell.angle_alpha   90.00
_cell.angle_beta   90.00
_cell.angle_gamma   90.00
#
_symmetry.space_group_name_H-M   'P 1'
#
loop_
_entity.id
_entity.type
_entity.pdbx_description
1 polymer ?
#
loop_
_entity_poly.entity_id
_entity_poly.type
_entity_poly.pdbx_seq_one_letter_code
_entity_poly.pdbx_strand_id
1 'polypeptide(L)'
;EMTSSLVGSEMCIRDSYGMNPLYIYLSGVLGKDETSRIFQLYHVGTSKKWGGSTVYWQIDWQGNVRTGKIMLYDSKTGHRIKEPRSYISWVHTELNFQNYHLKQCLFGEHLLSDNPIKPVAIVESEKSALVATHYMPEFIWLATGGMHGCFKPDVISILKGRPVMLCPDLGAKEVWQTKMPLLTSVCSKVVLSDSLEQCATDEQRKKGLDIADFLLMKDTPQIILSKMIQRNPALQMLIDELKLELVDVEQM
;
A
#
# COMPACT_ATOMS: atom_id res chain seq x y z
N GLU A 1 1.09 12.73 -22.66
CA GLU A 1 -0.01 11.80 -22.41
C GLU A 1 0.34 10.44 -23.03
N MET A 2 0.33 9.41 -22.19
CA MET A 2 0.44 8.04 -22.68
C MET A 2 -0.95 7.60 -23.10
N THR A 3 -1.18 7.37 -24.39
CA THR A 3 -2.46 6.85 -24.86
C THR A 3 -2.58 5.36 -24.51
N SER A 4 -3.79 4.87 -24.23
CA SER A 4 -4.06 3.47 -23.88
C SER A 4 -3.57 2.46 -24.92
N SER A 5 -3.38 2.87 -26.17
CA SER A 5 -2.87 2.02 -27.24
C SER A 5 -1.35 1.79 -27.19
N LEU A 6 -0.58 2.69 -26.55
CA LEU A 6 0.88 2.56 -26.40
C LEU A 6 1.29 1.63 -25.27
N VAL A 7 0.37 1.33 -24.38
CA VAL A 7 0.58 0.44 -23.20
C VAL A 7 0.29 -1.03 -23.56
N GLY A 8 -0.19 -1.30 -24.75
CA GLY A 8 -0.95 -2.51 -25.09
C GLY A 8 -0.20 -3.75 -25.54
N SER A 9 1.10 -3.73 -25.89
CA SER A 9 1.68 -4.93 -26.50
C SER A 9 2.71 -5.69 -25.65
N GLU A 10 3.38 -5.04 -24.71
CA GLU A 10 4.37 -5.70 -23.83
C GLU A 10 4.11 -5.54 -22.35
N MET A 11 3.21 -4.64 -21.96
CA MET A 11 2.77 -4.42 -20.59
C MET A 11 1.26 -4.67 -20.51
N CYS A 12 0.87 -5.93 -20.31
CA CYS A 12 -0.53 -6.30 -20.17
C CYS A 12 -1.16 -5.61 -18.97
N ILE A 13 -2.14 -4.75 -19.22
CA ILE A 13 -2.86 -4.01 -18.20
C ILE A 13 -3.84 -4.90 -17.42
N ARG A 14 -4.31 -6.03 -17.94
CA ARG A 14 -5.42 -6.74 -17.30
C ARG A 14 -5.40 -8.27 -17.28
N ASP A 15 -4.64 -8.96 -18.13
CA ASP A 15 -5.02 -10.35 -18.41
C ASP A 15 -4.06 -11.45 -17.91
N SER A 16 -2.98 -11.14 -17.22
CA SER A 16 -2.04 -12.17 -16.76
C SER A 16 -1.49 -11.93 -15.36
N TYR A 17 -2.38 -11.83 -14.39
CA TYR A 17 -1.96 -11.77 -12.97
C TYR A 17 -1.28 -13.08 -12.50
N GLY A 18 -1.45 -14.19 -13.22
CA GLY A 18 -0.81 -15.47 -12.87
C GLY A 18 0.72 -15.44 -12.81
N MET A 19 1.36 -14.47 -13.47
CA MET A 19 2.81 -14.27 -13.42
C MET A 19 3.24 -13.14 -12.48
N ASN A 20 2.31 -12.46 -11.82
CA ASN A 20 2.61 -11.34 -10.93
C ASN A 20 2.88 -11.85 -9.51
N PRO A 21 4.13 -11.80 -9.01
CA PRO A 21 4.46 -12.36 -7.71
C PRO A 21 3.71 -11.71 -6.54
N LEU A 22 3.45 -10.40 -6.62
CA LEU A 22 2.67 -9.72 -5.58
C LEU A 22 1.20 -10.16 -5.61
N TYR A 23 0.62 -10.33 -6.79
CA TYR A 23 -0.73 -10.87 -6.92
C TYR A 23 -0.84 -12.27 -6.35
N ILE A 24 0.13 -13.16 -6.64
CA ILE A 24 0.19 -14.52 -6.10
C ILE A 24 0.23 -14.48 -4.57
N TYR A 25 1.11 -13.66 -4.00
CA TYR A 25 1.22 -13.50 -2.55
C TYR A 25 -0.08 -13.00 -1.92
N LEU A 26 -0.62 -11.87 -2.42
CA LEU A 26 -1.83 -11.28 -1.85
C LEU A 26 -3.06 -12.18 -2.05
N SER A 27 -3.14 -12.94 -3.13
CA SER A 27 -4.20 -13.94 -3.34
C SER A 27 -4.16 -15.05 -2.29
N GLY A 28 -2.98 -15.43 -1.81
CA GLY A 28 -2.83 -16.37 -0.71
C GLY A 28 -3.24 -15.81 0.66
N VAL A 29 -3.18 -14.49 0.83
CA VAL A 29 -3.45 -13.82 2.12
C VAL A 29 -4.88 -13.25 2.19
N LEU A 30 -5.31 -12.53 1.15
CA LEU A 30 -6.60 -11.83 1.11
C LEU A 30 -7.69 -12.62 0.37
N GLY A 31 -7.32 -13.70 -0.31
CA GLY A 31 -8.18 -14.40 -1.25
C GLY A 31 -8.08 -13.83 -2.67
N LYS A 32 -8.36 -14.71 -3.67
CA LYS A 32 -8.19 -14.39 -5.08
C LYS A 32 -9.15 -13.31 -5.58
N ASP A 33 -10.41 -13.40 -5.17
CA ASP A 33 -11.46 -12.48 -5.64
C ASP A 33 -11.20 -11.06 -5.14
N GLU A 34 -10.86 -10.92 -3.87
CA GLU A 34 -10.57 -9.63 -3.27
C GLU A 34 -9.27 -9.02 -3.83
N THR A 35 -8.24 -9.82 -4.01
CA THR A 35 -7.00 -9.37 -4.65
C THR A 35 -7.27 -8.89 -6.08
N SER A 36 -8.08 -9.64 -6.85
CA SER A 36 -8.48 -9.24 -8.20
C SER A 36 -9.25 -7.91 -8.19
N ARG A 37 -10.19 -7.75 -7.26
CA ARG A 37 -10.96 -6.51 -7.10
C ARG A 37 -10.04 -5.31 -6.84
N ILE A 38 -9.09 -5.45 -5.91
CA ILE A 38 -8.16 -4.37 -5.56
C ILE A 38 -7.22 -4.04 -6.73
N PHE A 39 -6.65 -5.06 -7.38
CA PHE A 39 -5.78 -4.87 -8.54
C PHE A 39 -6.50 -4.18 -9.70
N GLN A 40 -7.77 -4.52 -9.95
CA GLN A 40 -8.60 -3.84 -10.94
C GLN A 40 -8.93 -2.41 -10.53
N LEU A 41 -9.29 -2.20 -9.26
CA LEU A 41 -9.59 -0.88 -8.70
C LEU A 41 -8.44 0.11 -8.90
N TYR A 42 -7.22 -0.34 -8.64
CA TYR A 42 -6.00 0.49 -8.76
C TYR A 42 -5.32 0.39 -10.12
N HIS A 43 -5.91 -0.33 -11.07
CA HIS A 43 -5.30 -0.59 -12.38
C HIS A 43 -3.88 -1.14 -12.28
N VAL A 44 -3.62 -2.05 -11.30
CA VAL A 44 -2.31 -2.68 -11.17
C VAL A 44 -2.06 -3.58 -12.37
N GLY A 45 -0.89 -3.45 -12.98
CA GLY A 45 -0.50 -4.23 -14.14
C GLY A 45 0.57 -5.28 -13.85
N THR A 46 0.84 -6.11 -14.87
CA THR A 46 1.94 -7.08 -14.85
C THR A 46 2.88 -6.81 -16.03
N SER A 47 4.17 -6.75 -15.77
CA SER A 47 5.22 -6.68 -16.79
C SER A 47 5.95 -8.02 -16.89
N LYS A 48 6.35 -8.42 -18.10
CA LYS A 48 7.21 -9.60 -18.32
C LYS A 48 8.64 -9.39 -17.82
N LYS A 49 9.01 -8.14 -17.50
CA LYS A 49 10.32 -7.81 -16.98
C LYS A 49 10.64 -8.64 -15.73
N TRP A 50 11.86 -9.16 -15.67
CA TRP A 50 12.37 -9.99 -14.58
C TRP A 50 11.55 -11.28 -14.30
N GLY A 51 10.88 -11.82 -15.32
CA GLY A 51 10.07 -13.03 -15.20
C GLY A 51 8.68 -12.83 -14.62
N GLY A 52 8.26 -11.60 -14.51
CA GLY A 52 6.99 -11.16 -13.95
C GLY A 52 7.22 -10.10 -12.87
N SER A 53 6.69 -8.92 -13.05
CA SER A 53 6.80 -7.83 -12.07
C SER A 53 5.53 -7.01 -12.02
N THR A 54 5.30 -6.37 -10.89
CA THR A 54 4.13 -5.53 -10.66
C THR A 54 4.35 -4.17 -11.27
N VAL A 55 3.33 -3.64 -11.97
CA VAL A 55 3.31 -2.28 -12.51
C VAL A 55 2.27 -1.47 -11.76
N TYR A 56 2.71 -0.43 -11.07
CA TYR A 56 1.85 0.53 -10.41
C TYR A 56 1.69 1.75 -11.31
N TRP A 57 0.53 1.84 -11.96
CA TRP A 57 0.23 2.96 -12.83
C TRP A 57 -0.12 4.21 -12.04
N GLN A 58 0.55 5.30 -12.35
CA GLN A 58 0.15 6.63 -11.90
C GLN A 58 -0.87 7.19 -12.90
N ILE A 59 -2.12 7.19 -12.49
CA ILE A 59 -3.26 7.69 -13.28
C ILE A 59 -3.82 8.87 -12.50
N ASP A 60 -3.88 10.03 -13.14
CA ASP A 60 -4.40 11.23 -12.51
C ASP A 60 -5.94 11.22 -12.38
N TRP A 61 -6.47 12.20 -11.70
CA TRP A 61 -7.90 12.33 -11.46
C TRP A 61 -8.75 12.52 -12.74
N GLN A 62 -8.13 12.87 -13.84
CA GLN A 62 -8.75 12.97 -15.17
C GLN A 62 -8.68 11.66 -15.97
N GLY A 63 -8.06 10.63 -15.43
CA GLY A 63 -7.86 9.33 -16.07
C GLY A 63 -6.64 9.27 -17.01
N ASN A 64 -5.79 10.29 -17.03
CA ASN A 64 -4.58 10.26 -17.86
C ASN A 64 -3.50 9.42 -17.19
N VAL A 65 -2.93 8.47 -17.93
CA VAL A 65 -1.77 7.70 -17.48
C VAL A 65 -0.53 8.58 -17.53
N ARG A 66 0.08 8.83 -16.39
CA ARG A 66 1.27 9.68 -16.26
C ARG A 66 2.55 8.88 -16.40
N THR A 67 2.65 7.76 -15.73
CA THR A 67 3.76 6.79 -15.81
C THR A 67 3.35 5.50 -15.09
N GLY A 68 4.28 4.54 -15.00
CA GLY A 68 4.11 3.34 -14.19
C GLY A 68 5.42 2.99 -13.50
N LYS A 69 5.36 2.60 -12.23
CA LYS A 69 6.50 2.12 -11.45
C LYS A 69 6.50 0.60 -11.51
N ILE A 70 7.60 0.02 -11.98
CA ILE A 70 7.78 -1.43 -12.12
C ILE A 70 8.58 -1.93 -10.93
N MET A 71 8.08 -2.92 -10.22
CA MET A 71 8.73 -3.48 -9.04
C MET A 71 8.61 -5.00 -9.00
N LEU A 72 9.70 -5.66 -8.57
CA LEU A 72 9.74 -7.10 -8.38
C LEU A 72 9.54 -7.46 -6.91
N TYR A 73 8.66 -8.42 -6.68
CA TYR A 73 8.34 -8.96 -5.35
C TYR A 73 8.65 -10.45 -5.27
N ASP A 74 8.87 -10.93 -4.07
CA ASP A 74 8.90 -12.35 -3.76
C ASP A 74 7.48 -12.85 -3.54
N SER A 75 7.10 -13.91 -4.27
CA SER A 75 5.72 -14.44 -4.23
C SER A 75 5.37 -15.20 -2.94
N LYS A 76 6.35 -15.53 -2.11
CA LYS A 76 6.12 -16.23 -0.84
C LYS A 76 6.00 -15.26 0.33
N THR A 77 6.77 -14.18 0.30
CA THR A 77 6.87 -13.23 1.42
C THR A 77 6.16 -11.91 1.17
N GLY A 78 5.87 -11.58 -0.10
CA GLY A 78 5.31 -10.28 -0.48
C GLY A 78 6.28 -9.11 -0.28
N HIS A 79 7.54 -9.39 0.02
CA HIS A 79 8.55 -8.36 0.15
C HIS A 79 9.20 -8.03 -1.20
N ARG A 80 9.61 -6.78 -1.34
CA ARG A 80 10.36 -6.32 -2.50
C ARG A 80 11.72 -7.00 -2.57
N ILE A 81 12.10 -7.53 -3.74
CA ILE A 81 13.44 -8.11 -3.97
C ILE A 81 14.45 -6.96 -4.10
N LYS A 82 15.46 -6.97 -3.24
CA LYS A 82 16.50 -5.93 -3.15
C LYS A 82 17.91 -6.42 -3.59
N GLU A 83 18.10 -7.73 -3.61
CA GLU A 83 19.39 -8.35 -3.95
C GLU A 83 19.26 -9.18 -5.25
N PRO A 84 20.33 -9.29 -6.05
CA PRO A 84 21.64 -8.64 -5.95
C PRO A 84 21.64 -7.17 -6.37
N ARG A 85 20.48 -6.62 -6.75
CA ARG A 85 20.26 -5.21 -7.12
C ARG A 85 18.85 -4.78 -6.81
N SER A 86 18.57 -3.49 -6.77
CA SER A 86 17.20 -2.98 -6.66
C SER A 86 16.43 -3.23 -7.97
N TYR A 87 15.33 -3.98 -7.90
CA TYR A 87 14.45 -4.27 -9.04
C TYR A 87 13.32 -3.25 -9.09
N ILE A 88 13.69 -2.01 -9.38
CA ILE A 88 12.78 -0.89 -9.61
C ILE A 88 13.08 -0.28 -10.97
N SER A 89 12.06 -0.04 -11.75
CA SER A 89 12.16 0.68 -13.02
C SER A 89 10.88 1.50 -13.27
N TRP A 90 10.89 2.29 -14.32
CA TRP A 90 9.77 3.11 -14.71
C TRP A 90 9.38 2.83 -16.15
N VAL A 91 8.08 2.78 -16.44
CA VAL A 91 7.57 2.50 -17.78
C VAL A 91 8.12 3.47 -18.83
N HIS A 92 8.14 4.77 -18.55
CA HIS A 92 8.67 5.77 -19.48
C HIS A 92 10.17 5.57 -19.78
N THR A 93 10.94 5.06 -18.82
CA THR A 93 12.37 4.71 -19.01
C THR A 93 12.50 3.46 -19.88
N GLU A 94 11.70 2.43 -19.60
CA GLU A 94 11.75 1.16 -20.35
C GLU A 94 11.33 1.32 -21.81
N LEU A 95 10.34 2.18 -22.06
CA LEU A 95 9.85 2.47 -23.42
C LEU A 95 10.68 3.53 -24.14
N ASN A 96 11.70 4.08 -23.46
CA ASN A 96 12.62 5.08 -24.02
C ASN A 96 11.92 6.24 -24.77
N PHE A 97 10.88 6.81 -24.14
CA PHE A 97 10.12 7.90 -24.72
C PHE A 97 11.00 9.13 -24.94
N GLN A 98 11.17 9.54 -26.18
CA GLN A 98 11.86 10.76 -26.55
C GLN A 98 11.01 11.98 -26.15
N ASN A 99 11.65 13.01 -25.58
CA ASN A 99 10.99 14.25 -25.17
C ASN A 99 9.82 14.06 -24.17
N TYR A 100 9.91 13.08 -23.28
CA TYR A 100 8.89 12.80 -22.30
C TYR A 100 8.98 13.76 -21.09
N HIS A 101 7.96 14.58 -20.90
CA HIS A 101 7.83 15.45 -19.74
C HIS A 101 7.13 14.73 -18.61
N LEU A 102 7.90 14.18 -17.67
CA LEU A 102 7.38 13.45 -16.53
C LEU A 102 6.57 14.37 -15.60
N LYS A 103 5.28 14.13 -15.52
CA LYS A 103 4.38 14.74 -14.53
C LYS A 103 3.78 13.64 -13.66
N GLN A 104 4.42 13.36 -12.54
CA GLN A 104 3.94 12.34 -11.60
C GLN A 104 2.69 12.81 -10.85
N CYS A 105 1.86 11.87 -10.45
CA CYS A 105 0.71 12.05 -9.55
C CYS A 105 0.75 10.98 -8.44
N LEU A 106 -0.14 11.08 -7.47
CA LEU A 106 -0.25 10.07 -6.42
C LEU A 106 -0.77 8.75 -7.02
N PHE A 107 -0.23 7.64 -6.59
CA PHE A 107 -0.80 6.34 -6.93
C PHE A 107 -2.21 6.24 -6.33
N GLY A 108 -3.19 5.83 -7.13
CA GLY A 108 -4.59 5.78 -6.72
C GLY A 108 -5.35 7.11 -6.91
N GLU A 109 -4.73 8.16 -7.44
CA GLU A 109 -5.34 9.49 -7.59
C GLU A 109 -6.65 9.47 -8.40
N HIS A 110 -6.76 8.61 -9.40
CA HIS A 110 -7.98 8.43 -10.20
C HIS A 110 -9.21 8.05 -9.38
N LEU A 111 -9.04 7.44 -8.20
CA LEU A 111 -10.14 7.07 -7.32
C LEU A 111 -10.84 8.29 -6.67
N LEU A 112 -10.18 9.44 -6.70
CA LEU A 112 -10.73 10.68 -6.12
C LEU A 112 -11.94 11.20 -6.89
N SER A 113 -12.00 10.96 -8.20
CA SER A 113 -13.08 11.45 -9.08
C SER A 113 -14.45 10.88 -8.67
N ASP A 114 -14.48 9.59 -8.39
CA ASP A 114 -15.72 8.85 -8.09
C ASP A 114 -16.16 8.98 -6.63
N ASN A 115 -15.29 9.55 -5.78
CA ASN A 115 -15.51 9.61 -4.33
C ASN A 115 -15.20 11.03 -3.77
N PRO A 116 -16.01 12.04 -4.09
CA PRO A 116 -15.70 13.44 -3.80
C PRO A 116 -15.62 13.80 -2.31
N ILE A 117 -16.31 13.05 -1.45
CA ILE A 117 -16.43 13.35 -0.01
C ILE A 117 -15.67 12.37 0.89
N LYS A 118 -15.24 11.24 0.34
CA LYS A 118 -14.57 10.19 1.12
C LYS A 118 -13.21 10.69 1.64
N PRO A 119 -12.87 10.45 2.93
CA PRO A 119 -11.57 10.84 3.46
C PRO A 119 -10.43 10.11 2.76
N VAL A 120 -9.29 10.76 2.71
CA VAL A 120 -8.08 10.25 2.06
C VAL A 120 -7.07 9.82 3.10
N ALA A 121 -6.43 8.68 2.89
CA ALA A 121 -5.24 8.27 3.64
C ALA A 121 -4.05 8.13 2.68
N ILE A 122 -2.88 8.60 3.10
CA ILE A 122 -1.66 8.60 2.27
C ILE A 122 -0.59 7.77 2.95
N VAL A 123 -0.01 6.84 2.19
CA VAL A 123 1.11 5.97 2.59
C VAL A 123 2.33 6.17 1.68
N GLU A 124 3.45 5.57 2.03
CA GLU A 124 4.66 5.65 1.20
C GLU A 124 4.61 4.71 0.01
N SER A 125 4.27 3.45 0.25
CA SER A 125 4.33 2.41 -0.77
C SER A 125 2.98 2.11 -1.41
N GLU A 126 3.01 1.78 -2.69
CA GLU A 126 1.85 1.38 -3.46
C GLU A 126 1.25 0.07 -2.91
N LYS A 127 2.09 -0.89 -2.48
CA LYS A 127 1.65 -2.12 -1.83
C LYS A 127 0.82 -1.81 -0.57
N SER A 128 1.28 -0.86 0.23
CA SER A 128 0.60 -0.46 1.47
C SER A 128 -0.77 0.13 1.19
N ALA A 129 -0.92 0.91 0.11
CA ALA A 129 -2.23 1.41 -0.31
C ALA A 129 -3.19 0.28 -0.72
N LEU A 130 -2.71 -0.73 -1.46
CA LEU A 130 -3.53 -1.88 -1.85
C LEU A 130 -4.02 -2.68 -0.63
N VAL A 131 -3.10 -3.00 0.29
CA VAL A 131 -3.42 -3.77 1.50
C VAL A 131 -4.36 -3.00 2.40
N ALA A 132 -4.08 -1.73 2.65
CA ALA A 132 -4.90 -0.89 3.51
C ALA A 132 -6.32 -0.69 2.95
N THR A 133 -6.51 -0.70 1.64
CA THR A 133 -7.83 -0.65 1.01
C THR A 133 -8.73 -1.84 1.39
N HIS A 134 -8.13 -3.02 1.61
CA HIS A 134 -8.89 -4.18 2.09
C HIS A 134 -9.35 -4.01 3.53
N TYR A 135 -8.42 -3.64 4.42
CA TYR A 135 -8.68 -3.62 5.86
C TYR A 135 -9.43 -2.37 6.34
N MET A 136 -9.27 -1.25 5.63
CA MET A 136 -9.84 0.06 6.00
C MET A 136 -10.48 0.71 4.77
N PRO A 137 -11.59 0.14 4.27
CA PRO A 137 -12.26 0.59 3.04
C PRO A 137 -12.95 1.96 3.19
N GLU A 138 -13.03 2.51 4.39
CA GLU A 138 -13.60 3.83 4.67
C GLU A 138 -12.74 4.99 4.14
N PHE A 139 -11.48 4.75 3.80
CA PHE A 139 -10.58 5.73 3.18
C PHE A 139 -10.38 5.47 1.68
N ILE A 140 -10.00 6.52 0.96
CA ILE A 140 -9.29 6.37 -0.33
C ILE A 140 -7.81 6.34 0.01
N TRP A 141 -7.16 5.22 -0.28
CA TRP A 141 -5.74 5.05 -0.01
C TRP A 141 -4.91 5.48 -1.22
N LEU A 142 -4.03 6.44 -1.01
CA LEU A 142 -3.09 6.94 -2.01
C LEU A 142 -1.66 6.64 -1.58
N ALA A 143 -0.74 6.51 -2.55
CA ALA A 143 0.67 6.35 -2.23
C ALA A 143 1.53 7.42 -2.90
N THR A 144 2.57 7.86 -2.19
CA THR A 144 3.55 8.85 -2.68
C THR A 144 4.64 8.22 -3.54
N GLY A 145 4.81 6.90 -3.48
CA GLY A 145 5.88 6.17 -4.16
C GLY A 145 7.22 6.20 -3.42
N GLY A 146 7.26 6.67 -2.18
CA GLY A 146 8.41 6.71 -1.28
C GLY A 146 8.38 7.90 -0.33
N MET A 147 9.28 7.91 0.65
CA MET A 147 9.36 8.89 1.74
C MET A 147 9.41 10.36 1.25
N HIS A 148 10.13 10.62 0.17
CA HIS A 148 10.28 11.94 -0.43
C HIS A 148 9.42 12.15 -1.68
N GLY A 149 8.50 11.22 -1.95
CA GLY A 149 7.71 11.18 -3.19
C GLY A 149 6.79 12.38 -3.39
N CYS A 150 5.70 12.21 -4.08
CA CYS A 150 4.82 13.26 -4.67
C CYS A 150 4.24 14.32 -3.73
N PHE A 151 4.98 14.85 -2.74
CA PHE A 151 4.58 16.00 -1.91
C PHE A 151 4.98 17.34 -2.55
N LYS A 152 4.45 17.62 -3.74
CA LYS A 152 4.66 18.90 -4.43
C LYS A 152 3.36 19.69 -4.48
N PRO A 153 3.38 21.03 -4.47
CA PRO A 153 2.17 21.85 -4.46
C PRO A 153 1.17 21.52 -5.58
N ASP A 154 1.68 21.28 -6.78
CA ASP A 154 0.88 20.91 -7.95
C ASP A 154 0.20 19.54 -7.81
N VAL A 155 0.88 18.56 -7.19
CA VAL A 155 0.33 17.23 -6.96
C VAL A 155 -0.71 17.23 -5.85
N ILE A 156 -0.41 17.87 -4.71
CA ILE A 156 -1.33 17.85 -3.56
C ILE A 156 -2.55 18.75 -3.73
N SER A 157 -2.56 19.65 -4.70
CA SER A 157 -3.69 20.54 -4.99
C SER A 157 -4.99 19.79 -5.23
N ILE A 158 -4.92 18.54 -5.71
CA ILE A 158 -6.09 17.66 -5.93
C ILE A 158 -6.80 17.29 -4.63
N LEU A 159 -6.13 17.39 -3.47
CA LEU A 159 -6.66 17.08 -2.16
C LEU A 159 -7.44 18.26 -1.54
N LYS A 160 -7.66 19.34 -2.31
CA LYS A 160 -8.30 20.56 -1.83
C LYS A 160 -9.65 20.26 -1.15
N GLY A 161 -9.77 20.73 0.09
CA GLY A 161 -10.98 20.63 0.88
C GLY A 161 -11.26 19.22 1.47
N ARG A 162 -10.43 18.22 1.21
CA ARG A 162 -10.60 16.86 1.74
C ARG A 162 -9.95 16.71 3.13
N PRO A 163 -10.51 15.90 4.01
CA PRO A 163 -9.79 15.44 5.19
C PRO A 163 -8.75 14.40 4.78
N VAL A 164 -7.51 14.57 5.25
CA VAL A 164 -6.36 13.74 4.89
C VAL A 164 -5.69 13.19 6.15
N MET A 165 -5.43 11.89 6.16
CA MET A 165 -4.60 11.21 7.14
C MET A 165 -3.28 10.78 6.50
N LEU A 166 -2.18 11.11 7.13
CA LEU A 166 -0.84 10.68 6.74
C LEU A 166 -0.42 9.49 7.57
N CYS A 167 -0.03 8.41 6.91
CA CYS A 167 0.40 7.16 7.55
C CYS A 167 1.84 6.84 7.10
N PRO A 168 2.86 7.49 7.68
CA PRO A 168 4.26 7.23 7.36
C PRO A 168 4.69 5.83 7.82
N ASP A 169 5.66 5.27 7.13
CA ASP A 169 6.38 4.08 7.58
C ASP A 169 7.15 4.37 8.88
N LEU A 170 7.48 3.33 9.65
CA LEU A 170 8.26 3.52 10.88
C LEU A 170 9.60 4.22 10.60
N GLY A 171 9.86 5.27 11.35
CA GLY A 171 11.03 6.14 11.19
C GLY A 171 10.88 7.26 10.15
N ALA A 172 9.76 7.34 9.42
CA ALA A 172 9.52 8.43 8.47
C ALA A 172 8.66 9.58 9.03
N LYS A 173 8.14 9.43 10.24
CA LYS A 173 7.21 10.39 10.86
C LYS A 173 7.74 11.83 10.86
N GLU A 174 8.99 12.04 11.27
CA GLU A 174 9.60 13.38 11.35
C GLU A 174 9.70 14.02 9.96
N VAL A 175 10.09 13.26 8.94
CA VAL A 175 10.15 13.75 7.56
C VAL A 175 8.76 14.15 7.08
N TRP A 176 7.74 13.36 7.35
CA TRP A 176 6.36 13.65 6.95
C TRP A 176 5.75 14.81 7.73
N GLN A 177 6.15 15.00 8.97
CA GLN A 177 5.75 16.17 9.76
C GLN A 177 6.16 17.48 9.09
N THR A 178 7.32 17.51 8.40
CA THR A 178 7.74 18.71 7.63
C THR A 178 6.83 19.02 6.45
N LYS A 179 6.02 18.06 5.98
CA LYS A 179 5.06 18.25 4.88
C LYS A 179 3.70 18.75 5.35
N MET A 180 3.41 18.69 6.64
CA MET A 180 2.13 19.09 7.23
C MET A 180 1.71 20.52 6.83
N PRO A 181 2.56 21.55 6.91
CA PRO A 181 2.16 22.93 6.56
C PRO A 181 1.64 23.04 5.12
N LEU A 182 2.30 22.34 4.19
CA LEU A 182 1.88 22.33 2.78
C LEU A 182 0.49 21.69 2.61
N LEU A 183 0.23 20.56 3.25
CA LEU A 183 -1.06 19.88 3.19
C LEU A 183 -2.16 20.68 3.90
N THR A 184 -1.87 21.25 5.05
CA THR A 184 -2.83 22.04 5.84
C THR A 184 -3.30 23.30 5.08
N SER A 185 -2.48 23.82 4.18
CA SER A 185 -2.88 24.97 3.34
C SER A 185 -3.91 24.60 2.24
N VAL A 186 -4.09 23.30 1.96
CA VAL A 186 -4.94 22.80 0.86
C VAL A 186 -6.12 21.99 1.39
N CYS A 187 -5.88 21.12 2.37
CA CYS A 187 -6.84 20.16 2.90
C CYS A 187 -7.72 20.77 3.99
N SER A 188 -8.95 20.26 4.17
CA SER A 188 -9.85 20.73 5.24
C SER A 188 -9.38 20.33 6.65
N LYS A 189 -8.72 19.17 6.74
CA LYS A 189 -8.12 18.66 7.97
C LYS A 189 -6.96 17.74 7.60
N VAL A 190 -5.85 17.85 8.32
CA VAL A 190 -4.69 16.94 8.16
C VAL A 190 -4.36 16.32 9.51
N VAL A 191 -4.24 15.01 9.53
CA VAL A 191 -3.83 14.23 10.71
C VAL A 191 -2.59 13.43 10.34
N LEU A 192 -1.56 13.50 11.14
CA LEU A 192 -0.39 12.62 11.04
C LEU A 192 -0.61 11.47 12.01
N SER A 193 -0.77 10.26 11.49
CA SER A 193 -0.94 9.05 12.29
C SER A 193 0.37 8.70 13.00
N ASP A 194 0.27 8.38 14.27
CA ASP A 194 1.36 7.83 15.08
C ASP A 194 1.07 6.39 15.52
N SER A 195 0.03 5.77 14.97
CA SER A 195 -0.44 4.44 15.36
C SER A 195 0.65 3.38 15.23
N LEU A 196 1.43 3.41 14.14
CA LEU A 196 2.53 2.48 13.97
C LEU A 196 3.62 2.69 15.03
N GLU A 197 3.94 3.95 15.32
CA GLU A 197 4.93 4.30 16.33
C GLU A 197 4.51 3.86 17.74
N GLN A 198 3.22 3.92 18.05
CA GLN A 198 2.70 3.51 19.36
C GLN A 198 2.67 1.99 19.53
N CYS A 199 2.42 1.23 18.44
CA CYS A 199 2.27 -0.23 18.50
C CYS A 199 3.57 -1.00 18.22
N ALA A 200 4.59 -0.35 17.64
CA ALA A 200 5.78 -1.02 17.17
C ALA A 200 6.74 -1.44 18.29
N THR A 201 7.32 -2.63 18.18
CA THR A 201 8.48 -3.05 18.96
C THR A 201 9.76 -2.42 18.42
N ASP A 202 10.84 -2.44 19.22
CA ASP A 202 12.15 -1.91 18.79
C ASP A 202 12.70 -2.64 17.55
N GLU A 203 12.43 -3.93 17.40
CA GLU A 203 12.83 -4.70 16.22
C GLU A 203 12.06 -4.26 14.98
N GLN A 204 10.77 -4.02 15.11
CA GLN A 204 9.92 -3.54 14.01
C GLN A 204 10.34 -2.13 13.56
N ARG A 205 10.70 -1.26 14.52
CA ARG A 205 11.27 0.07 14.20
C ARG A 205 12.58 -0.04 13.44
N LYS A 206 13.50 -0.90 13.88
CA LYS A 206 14.77 -1.13 13.19
C LYS A 206 14.60 -1.66 11.76
N LYS A 207 13.55 -2.44 11.54
CA LYS A 207 13.19 -2.96 10.20
C LYS A 207 12.48 -1.94 9.32
N GLY A 208 11.95 -0.85 9.88
CA GLY A 208 11.21 0.18 9.16
C GLY A 208 9.93 -0.39 8.54
N LEU A 209 9.14 -1.14 9.33
CA LEU A 209 7.91 -1.76 8.84
C LEU A 209 6.88 -0.71 8.46
N ASP A 210 6.07 -1.02 7.46
CA ASP A 210 4.98 -0.20 6.97
C ASP A 210 3.60 -0.67 7.48
N ILE A 211 2.55 0.08 7.19
CA ILE A 211 1.19 -0.28 7.62
C ILE A 211 0.74 -1.62 7.03
N ALA A 212 1.17 -1.98 5.81
CA ALA A 212 0.81 -3.27 5.23
C ALA A 212 1.44 -4.42 6.00
N ASP A 213 2.68 -4.27 6.46
CA ASP A 213 3.33 -5.29 7.27
C ASP A 213 2.55 -5.56 8.55
N PHE A 214 2.06 -4.51 9.24
CA PHE A 214 1.22 -4.64 10.43
C PHE A 214 -0.14 -5.27 10.13
N LEU A 215 -0.80 -4.86 9.05
CA LEU A 215 -2.11 -5.39 8.66
C LEU A 215 -2.05 -6.85 8.20
N LEU A 216 -0.92 -7.26 7.62
CA LEU A 216 -0.69 -8.63 7.15
C LEU A 216 -0.08 -9.56 8.21
N MET A 217 0.34 -9.02 9.36
CA MET A 217 0.78 -9.85 10.48
C MET A 217 -0.36 -10.76 10.91
N LYS A 218 -0.13 -12.06 10.87
CA LYS A 218 -1.04 -13.01 11.49
C LYS A 218 -1.01 -12.77 13.00
N ASP A 219 -2.19 -12.63 13.59
CA ASP A 219 -2.30 -12.61 15.04
C ASP A 219 -1.68 -13.90 15.58
N THR A 220 -0.75 -13.79 16.53
CA THR A 220 -0.26 -14.97 17.24
C THR A 220 -1.38 -15.55 18.09
N PRO A 221 -1.35 -16.84 18.45
CA PRO A 221 -2.35 -17.43 19.35
C PRO A 221 -2.54 -16.60 20.64
N GLN A 222 -1.47 -16.01 21.17
CA GLN A 222 -1.51 -15.13 22.34
C GLN A 222 -2.29 -13.84 22.07
N ILE A 223 -2.11 -13.22 20.90
CA ILE A 223 -2.85 -12.02 20.50
C ILE A 223 -4.32 -12.35 20.28
N ILE A 224 -4.62 -13.49 19.64
CA ILE A 224 -6.00 -13.96 19.44
C ILE A 224 -6.67 -14.16 20.80
N LEU A 225 -6.01 -14.86 21.73
CA LEU A 225 -6.52 -15.08 23.07
C LEU A 225 -6.77 -13.78 23.82
N SER A 226 -5.83 -12.83 23.77
CA SER A 226 -5.99 -11.51 24.39
C SER A 226 -7.21 -10.76 23.84
N LYS A 227 -7.42 -10.79 22.52
CA LYS A 227 -8.61 -10.20 21.88
C LYS A 227 -9.90 -10.90 22.30
N MET A 228 -9.87 -12.23 22.48
CA MET A 228 -11.02 -13.00 22.96
C MET A 228 -11.36 -12.63 24.40
N ILE A 229 -10.37 -12.53 25.28
CA ILE A 229 -10.55 -12.11 26.69
C ILE A 229 -11.10 -10.69 26.76
N GLN A 230 -10.58 -9.77 25.95
CA GLN A 230 -11.09 -8.39 25.89
C GLN A 230 -12.56 -8.32 25.50
N ARG A 231 -13.00 -9.19 24.57
CA ARG A 231 -14.42 -9.28 24.16
C ARG A 231 -15.29 -10.01 25.18
N ASN A 232 -14.72 -10.95 25.89
CA ASN A 232 -15.42 -11.74 26.91
C ASN A 232 -14.50 -11.96 28.14
N PRO A 233 -14.53 -11.05 29.13
CA PRO A 233 -13.69 -11.15 30.32
C PRO A 233 -13.88 -12.44 31.15
N ALA A 234 -15.04 -13.11 31.05
CA ALA A 234 -15.28 -14.37 31.69
C ALA A 234 -14.33 -15.49 31.23
N LEU A 235 -13.77 -15.34 29.99
CA LEU A 235 -12.79 -16.29 29.49
C LEU A 235 -11.51 -16.32 30.32
N GLN A 236 -11.06 -15.16 30.84
CA GLN A 236 -9.90 -15.12 31.73
C GLN A 236 -10.15 -15.93 33.04
N MET A 237 -11.34 -15.81 33.63
CA MET A 237 -11.70 -16.56 34.83
C MET A 237 -11.66 -18.08 34.58
N LEU A 238 -12.16 -18.52 33.41
CA LEU A 238 -12.11 -19.94 33.05
C LEU A 238 -10.67 -20.43 32.85
N ILE A 239 -9.82 -19.62 32.22
CA ILE A 239 -8.39 -19.97 32.05
C ILE A 239 -7.72 -20.14 33.41
N ASP A 240 -7.97 -19.22 34.34
CA ASP A 240 -7.35 -19.22 35.67
C ASP A 240 -7.87 -20.40 36.52
N GLU A 241 -9.20 -20.65 36.51
CA GLU A 241 -9.80 -21.74 37.26
C GLU A 241 -9.39 -23.13 36.77
N LEU A 242 -9.37 -23.29 35.42
CA LEU A 242 -9.06 -24.58 34.81
C LEU A 242 -7.57 -24.75 34.51
N LYS A 243 -6.74 -23.75 34.84
CA LYS A 243 -5.29 -23.72 34.57
C LYS A 243 -4.95 -24.06 33.12
N LEU A 244 -5.68 -23.43 32.16
CA LEU A 244 -5.50 -23.68 30.75
C LEU A 244 -4.23 -22.99 30.26
N GLU A 245 -3.46 -23.70 29.44
CA GLU A 245 -2.28 -23.18 28.75
C GLU A 245 -2.47 -23.19 27.25
N LEU A 246 -1.88 -22.19 26.56
CA LEU A 246 -1.81 -22.17 25.10
C LEU A 246 -0.78 -23.20 24.66
N VAL A 247 -1.22 -24.17 23.84
CA VAL A 247 -0.36 -25.20 23.26
C VAL A 247 -0.14 -24.85 21.79
N ASP A 248 1.11 -24.80 21.35
CA ASP A 248 1.45 -24.68 19.93
C ASP A 248 1.16 -25.99 19.21
N VAL A 249 0.21 -25.97 18.28
CA VAL A 249 -0.22 -27.16 17.52
C VAL A 249 0.87 -27.69 16.57
N GLU A 250 1.94 -26.91 16.31
CA GLU A 250 3.09 -27.36 15.50
C GLU A 250 4.02 -28.33 16.26
N GLN A 251 3.76 -28.63 17.53
CA GLN A 251 4.54 -29.59 18.33
C GLN A 251 3.79 -30.90 18.61
N MET A 252 2.62 -31.11 18.01
CA MET A 252 1.86 -32.36 18.04
C MET A 252 1.92 -33.05 16.67
#